data_61f79bfe216b75520fffae23372e3101
#
_entry.id   61f79bfe216b75520fffae23372e3101
#
_cell.length_a   1.000
_cell.length_b   1.000
_cell.length_c   1.000
_cell.angle_alpha   90.00
_cell.angle_beta   90.00
_cell.angle_gamma   90.00
#
_symmetry.space_group_name_H-M   'P 1'
#
loop_
_entity.id
_entity.type
_entity.pdbx_description
1 polymer ?
#
loop_
_entity_poly.entity_id
_entity_poly.type
_entity_poly.pdbx_seq_one_letter_code
_entity_poly.pdbx_strand_id
1 'polypeptide(L)'
;VIELEPGGMLTWPLNSPHRIDNHDCLNISVTTEHWTPENRRSQKVSLANAVLRNRLGLAPRSRATQGPGYMAKVALQAAWRRSPWAAQVQRAHRPVEFRLAPDAPGGIVDLAEPVR
;
A
#
# COMPACT_ATOMS: atom_id res chain seq x y z
N VAL A 1 -8.32 19.47 8.26
CA VAL A 1 -7.12 19.69 7.45
C VAL A 1 -6.00 20.07 8.39
N ILE A 2 -4.82 19.47 8.22
CA ILE A 2 -3.60 19.81 8.98
C ILE A 2 -2.60 20.32 7.96
N GLU A 3 -2.06 21.49 8.20
CA GLU A 3 -0.99 22.05 7.39
C GLU A 3 0.35 21.67 8.04
N LEU A 4 1.27 21.13 7.25
CA LEU A 4 2.55 20.62 7.74
C LEU A 4 3.68 21.50 7.21
N GLU A 5 4.36 22.15 8.13
CA GLU A 5 5.53 22.99 7.86
C GLU A 5 6.80 22.13 7.65
N PRO A 6 7.81 22.66 6.93
CA PRO A 6 9.11 22.00 6.83
C PRO A 6 9.71 21.64 8.20
N GLY A 7 10.13 20.38 8.36
CA GLY A 7 10.60 19.84 9.63
C GLY A 7 9.50 19.37 10.57
N GLY A 8 8.24 19.58 10.21
CA GLY A 8 7.11 19.05 10.95
C GLY A 8 6.96 17.52 10.79
N MET A 9 6.35 16.88 11.78
CA MET A 9 6.04 15.46 11.76
C MET A 9 4.58 15.24 12.13
N LEU A 10 3.92 14.37 11.36
CA LEU A 10 2.55 13.96 11.60
C LEU A 10 2.49 12.44 11.78
N THR A 11 1.76 12.01 12.79
CA THR A 11 1.49 10.58 13.02
C THR A 11 -0.01 10.32 12.95
N TRP A 12 -0.38 9.19 12.37
CA TRP A 12 -1.77 8.74 12.33
C TRP A 12 -1.86 7.23 12.53
N PRO A 13 -3.01 6.75 13.05
CA PRO A 13 -3.23 5.32 13.24
C PRO A 13 -3.20 4.53 11.93
N LEU A 14 -2.83 3.26 12.01
CA LEU A 14 -2.87 2.32 10.88
C LEU A 14 -4.27 2.31 10.23
N ASN A 15 -4.31 2.33 8.92
CA ASN A 15 -5.55 2.35 8.10
C ASN A 15 -6.43 3.60 8.29
N SER A 16 -5.93 4.68 8.85
CA SER A 16 -6.65 5.96 8.84
C SER A 16 -6.73 6.48 7.41
N PRO A 17 -7.92 6.78 6.90
CA PRO A 17 -8.06 7.45 5.62
C PRO A 17 -7.35 8.81 5.68
N HIS A 18 -6.44 9.05 4.76
CA HIS A 18 -5.73 10.32 4.65
C HIS A 18 -5.48 10.65 3.18
N ARG A 19 -5.34 11.92 2.94
CA ARG A 19 -4.96 12.48 1.64
C ARG A 19 -3.89 13.54 1.90
N ILE A 20 -2.90 13.57 1.05
CA ILE A 20 -1.85 14.58 1.05
C ILE A 20 -2.05 15.41 -0.22
N ASP A 21 -2.21 16.70 -0.03
CA ASP A 21 -2.22 17.68 -1.12
C ASP A 21 -0.97 18.53 -0.99
N ASN A 22 -0.17 18.59 -2.04
CA ASN A 22 0.97 19.48 -2.12
C ASN A 22 0.52 20.80 -2.78
N HIS A 23 0.99 21.91 -2.22
CA HIS A 23 0.89 23.20 -2.90
C HIS A 23 1.92 23.27 -4.05
N ASP A 24 1.95 24.39 -4.77
CA ASP A 24 2.81 24.60 -5.94
C ASP A 24 4.31 24.72 -5.56
N CYS A 25 4.82 23.72 -4.85
CA CYS A 25 6.21 23.64 -4.42
C CYS A 25 6.72 22.20 -4.41
N LEU A 26 8.03 22.03 -4.54
CA LEU A 26 8.67 20.74 -4.34
C LEU A 26 8.51 20.31 -2.88
N ASN A 27 7.92 19.15 -2.66
CA ASN A 27 7.80 18.54 -1.35
C ASN A 27 8.60 17.24 -1.30
N ILE A 28 9.44 17.11 -0.30
CA ILE A 28 10.17 15.88 0.02
C ILE A 28 9.71 15.42 1.39
N SER A 29 9.04 14.26 1.44
CA SER A 29 8.58 13.66 2.67
C SER A 29 9.18 12.28 2.89
N VAL A 30 9.42 11.93 4.14
CA VAL A 30 9.87 10.60 4.55
C VAL A 30 8.80 9.97 5.42
N THR A 31 8.33 8.81 5.00
CA THR A 31 7.36 8.03 5.77
C THR A 31 8.06 6.87 6.48
N THR A 32 7.85 6.77 7.77
CA THR A 32 8.31 5.64 8.58
C THR A 32 7.12 4.87 9.12
N GLU A 33 7.19 3.54 9.04
CA GLU A 33 6.13 2.66 9.54
C GLU A 33 6.62 1.86 10.73
N HIS A 34 5.84 1.86 11.81
CA HIS A 34 6.09 1.02 12.98
C HIS A 34 5.20 -0.23 12.96
N TRP A 35 5.82 -1.39 12.94
CA TRP A 35 5.14 -2.67 12.86
C TRP A 35 5.11 -3.37 14.23
N THR A 36 3.94 -3.42 14.85
CA THR A 36 3.69 -4.28 16.01
C THR A 36 3.28 -5.70 15.56
N PRO A 37 3.41 -6.72 16.41
CA PRO A 37 2.89 -8.06 16.11
C PRO A 37 1.39 -8.06 15.78
N GLU A 38 0.62 -7.21 16.42
CA GLU A 38 -0.81 -7.06 16.20
C GLU A 38 -1.12 -6.44 14.84
N ASN A 39 -0.42 -5.37 14.47
CA ASN A 39 -0.53 -4.75 13.15
C ASN A 39 -0.21 -5.74 12.03
N ARG A 40 0.82 -6.57 12.20
CA ARG A 40 1.18 -7.63 11.25
C ARG A 40 0.08 -8.68 11.10
N ARG A 41 -0.59 -9.06 12.21
CA ARG A 41 -1.73 -9.99 12.16
C ARG A 41 -2.92 -9.36 11.43
N SER A 42 -3.26 -8.13 11.76
CA SER A 42 -4.34 -7.37 11.11
C SER A 42 -4.11 -7.22 9.60
N GLN A 43 -2.88 -6.91 9.20
CA GLN A 43 -2.51 -6.83 7.79
C GLN A 43 -2.71 -8.16 7.04
N LYS A 44 -2.29 -9.29 7.63
CA LYS A 44 -2.49 -10.62 7.04
C LYS A 44 -3.97 -10.91 6.81
N VAL A 45 -4.82 -10.57 7.78
CA VAL A 45 -6.28 -10.72 7.67
C VAL A 45 -6.84 -9.82 6.56
N SER A 46 -6.41 -8.58 6.50
CA SER A 46 -6.85 -7.62 5.48
C SER A 46 -6.48 -8.08 4.06
N LEU A 47 -5.26 -8.57 3.87
CA LEU A 47 -4.80 -9.12 2.59
C LEU A 47 -5.58 -10.38 2.21
N ALA A 48 -5.81 -11.30 3.13
CA ALA A 48 -6.62 -12.48 2.87
C ALA A 48 -8.07 -12.12 2.51
N ASN A 49 -8.66 -11.16 3.22
CA ASN A 49 -10.00 -10.66 2.92
C ASN A 49 -10.06 -9.98 1.54
N ALA A 50 -9.01 -9.29 1.13
CA ALA A 50 -8.91 -8.71 -0.21
C ALA A 50 -8.86 -9.80 -1.29
N VAL A 51 -8.09 -10.87 -1.09
CA VAL A 51 -8.07 -12.03 -2.01
C VAL A 51 -9.44 -12.67 -2.11
N LEU A 52 -10.10 -12.95 -0.98
CA LEU A 52 -11.44 -13.52 -0.93
C LEU A 52 -12.45 -12.66 -1.71
N ARG A 53 -12.40 -11.35 -1.52
CA ARG A 53 -13.31 -10.41 -2.18
C ARG A 53 -13.03 -10.30 -3.68
N ASN A 54 -11.79 -10.05 -4.04
CA ASN A 54 -11.44 -9.65 -5.40
C ASN A 54 -11.31 -10.85 -6.35
N ARG A 55 -11.08 -12.06 -5.82
CA ARG A 55 -10.85 -13.26 -6.62
C ARG A 55 -11.96 -14.29 -6.51
N LEU A 56 -12.59 -14.39 -5.35
CA LEU A 56 -13.64 -15.40 -5.10
C LEU A 56 -15.03 -14.77 -4.96
N GLY A 57 -15.16 -13.44 -5.06
CA GLY A 57 -16.45 -12.75 -4.92
C GLY A 57 -17.07 -12.88 -3.53
N LEU A 58 -16.31 -13.35 -2.55
CA LEU A 58 -16.80 -13.54 -1.18
C LEU A 58 -16.70 -12.24 -0.40
N ALA A 59 -17.63 -12.01 0.53
CA ALA A 59 -17.62 -10.81 1.39
C ALA A 59 -17.28 -11.19 2.85
N PRO A 60 -16.01 -11.45 3.18
CA PRO A 60 -15.62 -11.84 4.53
C PRO A 60 -15.82 -10.67 5.50
N ARG A 61 -16.66 -10.87 6.51
CA ARG A 61 -16.95 -9.85 7.53
C ARG A 61 -15.97 -9.91 8.71
N SER A 62 -15.40 -11.08 8.98
CA SER A 62 -14.51 -11.27 10.14
C SER A 62 -13.18 -10.59 9.93
N ARG A 63 -12.77 -9.80 10.93
CA ARG A 63 -11.44 -9.18 11.07
C ARG A 63 -10.66 -9.76 12.26
N ALA A 64 -11.11 -10.89 12.82
CA ALA A 64 -10.45 -11.52 13.95
C ALA A 64 -8.98 -11.85 13.62
N THR A 65 -8.08 -11.51 14.53
CA THR A 65 -6.62 -11.73 14.44
C THR A 65 -6.14 -12.95 15.22
N GLN A 66 -7.08 -13.78 15.68
CA GLN A 66 -6.84 -15.00 16.43
C GLN A 66 -7.89 -16.06 16.08
N GLY A 67 -7.63 -17.32 16.48
CA GLY A 67 -8.53 -18.45 16.30
C GLY A 67 -8.44 -19.12 14.92
N PRO A 68 -9.28 -20.16 14.69
CA PRO A 68 -9.21 -20.99 13.47
C PRO A 68 -9.40 -20.19 12.18
N GLY A 69 -10.35 -19.25 12.18
CA GLY A 69 -10.60 -18.39 11.02
C GLY A 69 -9.41 -17.50 10.65
N TYR A 70 -8.65 -17.03 11.64
CA TYR A 70 -7.40 -16.33 11.40
C TYR A 70 -6.35 -17.25 10.75
N MET A 71 -6.18 -18.47 11.26
CA MET A 71 -5.23 -19.43 10.71
C MET A 71 -5.54 -19.78 9.25
N ALA A 72 -6.81 -20.00 8.94
CA ALA A 72 -7.25 -20.23 7.56
C ALA A 72 -6.91 -19.05 6.63
N LYS A 73 -7.09 -17.81 7.10
CA LYS A 73 -6.74 -16.61 6.34
C LYS A 73 -5.23 -16.45 6.16
N VAL A 74 -4.43 -16.78 7.17
CA VAL A 74 -2.96 -16.78 7.06
C VAL A 74 -2.50 -17.81 6.02
N ALA A 75 -3.06 -19.02 6.04
CA ALA A 75 -2.76 -20.06 5.06
C ALA A 75 -3.15 -19.61 3.63
N LEU A 76 -4.34 -19.06 3.46
CA LEU A 76 -4.79 -18.50 2.18
C LEU A 76 -3.84 -17.42 1.66
N GLN A 77 -3.45 -16.47 2.50
CA GLN A 77 -2.55 -15.39 2.14
C GLN A 77 -1.15 -15.93 1.77
N ALA A 78 -0.65 -16.95 2.49
CA ALA A 78 0.62 -17.58 2.19
C ALA A 78 0.59 -18.33 0.85
N ALA A 79 -0.49 -19.07 0.58
CA ALA A 79 -0.72 -19.74 -0.71
C ALA A 79 -0.82 -18.74 -1.86
N TRP A 80 -1.59 -17.66 -1.67
CA TRP A 80 -1.72 -16.60 -2.66
C TRP A 80 -0.38 -15.99 -3.03
N ARG A 81 0.45 -15.63 -2.05
CA ARG A 81 1.77 -15.03 -2.29
C ARG A 81 2.71 -15.91 -3.12
N ARG A 82 2.54 -17.22 -3.06
CA ARG A 82 3.31 -18.20 -3.84
C ARG A 82 2.71 -18.46 -5.22
N SER A 83 1.52 -17.95 -5.49
CA SER A 83 0.85 -18.17 -6.78
C SER A 83 1.45 -17.30 -7.89
N PRO A 84 1.45 -17.78 -9.15
CA PRO A 84 1.86 -16.98 -10.31
C PRO A 84 1.03 -15.70 -10.48
N TRP A 85 -0.25 -15.76 -10.08
CA TRP A 85 -1.15 -14.62 -10.18
C TRP A 85 -0.76 -13.46 -9.27
N ALA A 86 -0.20 -13.75 -8.09
CA ALA A 86 0.30 -12.68 -7.20
C ALA A 86 1.45 -11.91 -7.87
N ALA A 87 2.35 -12.62 -8.54
CA ALA A 87 3.45 -12.01 -9.29
C ALA A 87 2.96 -11.14 -10.45
N GLN A 88 1.92 -11.58 -11.17
CA GLN A 88 1.32 -10.79 -12.25
C GLN A 88 0.68 -9.50 -11.73
N VAL A 89 -0.05 -9.58 -10.61
CA VAL A 89 -0.67 -8.40 -9.98
C VAL A 89 0.39 -7.40 -9.56
N GLN A 90 1.49 -7.84 -8.96
CA GLN A 90 2.58 -6.95 -8.57
C GLN A 90 3.24 -6.26 -9.77
N ARG A 91 3.43 -6.98 -10.88
CA ARG A 91 4.00 -6.41 -12.12
C ARG A 91 3.06 -5.43 -12.80
N ALA A 92 1.74 -5.69 -12.77
CA ALA A 92 0.75 -4.83 -13.40
C ALA A 92 0.54 -3.49 -12.69
N HIS A 93 0.90 -3.39 -11.40
CA HIS A 93 0.58 -2.22 -10.57
C HIS A 93 1.71 -1.19 -10.43
N ARG A 94 2.84 -1.33 -11.14
CA ARG A 94 3.97 -0.40 -10.98
C ARG A 94 4.70 -0.12 -12.30
N PRO A 95 4.03 0.38 -13.34
CA PRO A 95 4.77 0.98 -14.43
C PRO A 95 5.47 2.24 -13.90
N VAL A 96 6.71 2.44 -14.28
CA VAL A 96 7.40 3.71 -14.08
C VAL A 96 7.05 4.60 -15.26
N GLU A 97 6.34 5.67 -15.01
CA GLU A 97 5.79 6.57 -16.03
C GLU A 97 6.62 7.86 -16.17
N PHE A 98 7.48 8.13 -15.22
CA PHE A 98 8.33 9.34 -15.21
C PHE A 98 9.74 9.02 -14.71
N ARG A 99 10.68 9.91 -15.03
CA ARG A 99 12.03 9.92 -14.45
C ARG A 99 12.30 11.26 -13.77
N LEU A 100 13.16 11.25 -12.78
CA LEU A 100 13.67 12.47 -12.17
C LEU A 100 14.63 13.15 -13.17
N ALA A 101 14.43 14.44 -13.38
CA ALA A 101 15.24 15.29 -14.23
C ALA A 101 15.36 16.67 -13.58
N PRO A 102 16.42 16.90 -12.78
CA PRO A 102 16.57 18.14 -12.00
C PRO A 102 16.48 19.42 -12.84
N ASP A 103 16.89 19.33 -14.12
CA ASP A 103 16.90 20.46 -15.04
C ASP A 103 15.56 20.70 -15.75
N ALA A 104 14.56 19.82 -15.54
CA ALA A 104 13.25 19.97 -16.14
C ALA A 104 12.33 20.82 -15.27
N PRO A 105 11.38 21.57 -15.86
CA PRO A 105 10.35 22.26 -15.11
C PRO A 105 9.57 21.25 -14.24
N GLY A 106 9.57 21.45 -12.92
CA GLY A 106 8.94 20.51 -11.96
C GLY A 106 9.81 19.31 -11.56
N GLY A 107 11.06 19.19 -12.07
CA GLY A 107 12.02 18.17 -11.63
C GLY A 107 11.72 16.75 -12.15
N ILE A 108 10.73 16.56 -13.01
CA ILE A 108 10.35 15.27 -13.60
C ILE A 108 10.13 15.39 -15.11
N VAL A 109 10.34 14.29 -15.81
CA VAL A 109 9.99 14.14 -17.23
C VAL A 109 9.21 12.86 -17.39
N ASP A 110 8.05 12.95 -18.01
CA ASP A 110 7.23 11.78 -18.34
C ASP A 110 7.95 10.92 -19.39
N LEU A 111 7.85 9.61 -19.21
CA LEU A 111 8.37 8.65 -20.17
C LEU A 111 7.36 8.44 -21.28
N ALA A 112 7.81 8.48 -22.53
CA ALA A 112 6.96 8.23 -23.69
C ALA A 112 6.33 6.82 -23.65
N GLU A 113 7.05 5.85 -23.07
CA GLU A 113 6.54 4.51 -22.78
C GLU A 113 6.86 4.14 -21.33
N PRO A 114 5.86 3.64 -20.57
CA PRO A 114 6.08 3.19 -19.20
C PRO A 114 7.06 2.01 -19.15
N VAL A 115 8.06 2.07 -18.27
CA VAL A 115 9.01 0.97 -18.03
C VAL A 115 8.42 0.02 -16.99
N ARG A 116 8.46 -1.29 -17.26
CA ARG A 116 7.96 -2.36 -16.40
C ARG A 116 9.09 -3.06 -15.66
#